data_90bfac64efeedd55bc19457204bcd2ea
#
_entry.id   90bfac64efeedd55bc19457204bcd2ea
#
_cell.length_a   1.000
_cell.length_b   1.000
_cell.length_c   1.000
_cell.angle_alpha   90.00
_cell.angle_beta   90.00
_cell.angle_gamma   90.00
#
_symmetry.space_group_name_H-M   'P 1'
#
loop_
_entity.id
_entity.type
_entity.pdbx_description
1 polymer ?
#
loop_
_entity_poly.entity_id
_entity_poly.type
_entity_poly.pdbx_seq_one_letter_code
_entity_poly.pdbx_strand_id
1 'polypeptide(L)'
;AKVLPFAEAEPGATGVELLLSLAVKWSQDGNVPLARALEVVTAAPARLLGSALGTLQASLGQLLEGGVADLCVVNPQAAWTVAADALVSQGKCTPFNGYELPARVQLTLVNGHIAFERQ
;
A
#
# COMPACT_ATOMS: atom_id res chain seq x y z
N ALA A 1 10.45 10.13 -19.95
CA ALA A 1 10.99 10.99 -18.90
C ALA A 1 12.19 10.35 -18.19
N LYS A 2 12.16 9.04 -17.86
CA LYS A 2 13.26 8.34 -17.13
C LYS A 2 14.40 7.82 -18.02
N VAL A 3 14.29 7.95 -19.32
CA VAL A 3 15.34 7.60 -20.29
C VAL A 3 16.23 8.77 -20.65
N LEU A 4 15.95 9.96 -20.09
CA LEU A 4 16.76 11.15 -20.26
C LEU A 4 17.97 11.16 -19.33
N PRO A 5 19.02 11.95 -19.60
CA PRO A 5 20.11 12.18 -18.66
C PRO A 5 19.58 12.59 -17.29
N PHE A 6 20.34 12.31 -16.22
CA PHE A 6 19.88 12.54 -14.84
C PHE A 6 19.35 13.94 -14.58
N ALA A 7 20.01 14.97 -15.14
CA ALA A 7 19.61 16.37 -14.96
C ALA A 7 18.28 16.73 -15.64
N GLU A 8 17.84 15.94 -16.62
CA GLU A 8 16.62 16.15 -17.40
C GLU A 8 15.53 15.13 -17.04
N ALA A 9 15.87 14.15 -16.20
CA ALA A 9 14.93 13.14 -15.77
C ALA A 9 13.98 13.69 -14.71
N GLU A 10 12.69 13.47 -14.90
CA GLU A 10 11.70 13.89 -13.92
C GLU A 10 11.80 13.07 -12.63
N PRO A 11 11.62 13.71 -11.45
CA PRO A 11 11.65 13.01 -10.17
C PRO A 11 10.43 12.10 -9.99
N GLY A 12 10.52 11.23 -8.98
CA GLY A 12 9.45 10.34 -8.57
C GLY A 12 9.52 8.94 -9.17
N ALA A 13 8.76 8.04 -8.59
CA ALA A 13 8.62 6.65 -9.00
C ALA A 13 7.21 6.14 -8.72
N THR A 14 6.76 5.17 -9.50
CA THR A 14 5.48 4.49 -9.28
C THR A 14 5.65 3.46 -8.17
N GLY A 15 4.91 3.59 -7.08
CA GLY A 15 5.04 2.70 -5.93
C GLY A 15 3.79 2.55 -5.06
N VAL A 16 2.70 3.28 -5.36
CA VAL A 16 1.48 3.26 -4.52
C VAL A 16 0.94 1.85 -4.33
N GLU A 17 0.88 1.05 -5.40
CA GLU A 17 0.39 -0.33 -5.36
C GLU A 17 1.33 -1.29 -4.62
N LEU A 18 2.56 -0.89 -4.38
CA LEU A 18 3.61 -1.72 -3.78
C LEU A 18 3.75 -1.48 -2.28
N LEU A 19 3.15 -0.41 -1.75
CA LEU A 19 3.38 0.05 -0.37
C LEU A 19 3.16 -1.04 0.66
N LEU A 20 2.05 -1.77 0.58
CA LEU A 20 1.74 -2.86 1.50
C LEU A 20 2.74 -4.01 1.39
N SER A 21 3.02 -4.46 0.17
CA SER A 21 3.97 -5.56 -0.08
C SER A 21 5.38 -5.21 0.38
N LEU A 22 5.80 -3.96 0.19
CA LEU A 22 7.08 -3.45 0.68
C LEU A 22 7.12 -3.37 2.22
N ALA A 23 6.02 -2.99 2.87
CA ALA A 23 5.92 -2.99 4.33
C ALA A 23 6.03 -4.42 4.89
N VAL A 24 5.35 -5.39 4.26
CA VAL A 24 5.45 -6.81 4.66
C VAL A 24 6.85 -7.35 4.40
N LYS A 25 7.48 -7.01 3.28
CA LYS A 25 8.86 -7.39 2.99
C LYS A 25 9.83 -6.82 4.03
N TRP A 26 9.68 -5.56 4.39
CA TRP A 26 10.46 -4.94 5.46
C TRP A 26 10.29 -5.66 6.80
N SER A 27 9.08 -6.10 7.14
CA SER A 27 8.83 -6.93 8.32
C SER A 27 9.64 -8.22 8.30
N GLN A 28 9.68 -8.91 7.16
CA GLN A 28 10.38 -10.18 7.00
C GLN A 28 11.90 -10.00 7.01
N ASP A 29 12.43 -9.09 6.21
CA ASP A 29 13.87 -8.88 6.03
C ASP A 29 14.51 -8.19 7.25
N GLY A 30 13.77 -7.27 7.88
CA GLY A 30 14.23 -6.47 9.02
C GLY A 30 13.93 -7.08 10.39
N ASN A 31 13.32 -8.27 10.44
CA ASN A 31 12.86 -8.89 11.68
C ASN A 31 11.97 -7.96 12.53
N VAL A 32 11.13 -7.18 11.85
CA VAL A 32 10.17 -6.25 12.46
C VAL A 32 8.83 -6.97 12.63
N PRO A 33 8.16 -6.88 13.78
CA PRO A 33 6.82 -7.46 13.93
C PRO A 33 5.87 -6.99 12.82
N LEU A 34 5.11 -7.91 12.21
CA LEU A 34 4.18 -7.60 11.12
C LEU A 34 3.18 -6.51 11.52
N ALA A 35 2.68 -6.55 12.75
CA ALA A 35 1.78 -5.53 13.28
C ALA A 35 2.41 -4.12 13.21
N ARG A 36 3.71 -4.01 13.51
CA ARG A 36 4.44 -2.73 13.42
C ARG A 36 4.62 -2.27 11.98
N ALA A 37 4.94 -3.18 11.07
CA ALA A 37 5.07 -2.86 9.64
C ALA A 37 3.74 -2.38 9.04
N LEU A 38 2.63 -2.99 9.41
CA LEU A 38 1.30 -2.56 8.99
C LEU A 38 0.90 -1.23 9.65
N GLU A 39 1.23 -1.04 10.93
CA GLU A 39 0.92 0.19 11.65
C GLU A 39 1.47 1.44 10.95
N VAL A 40 2.71 1.40 10.43
CA VAL A 40 3.34 2.55 9.80
C VAL A 40 2.68 2.98 8.49
N VAL A 41 1.90 2.11 7.86
CA VAL A 41 1.16 2.41 6.63
C VAL A 41 -0.36 2.53 6.85
N THR A 42 -0.84 2.38 8.07
CA THR A 42 -2.27 2.43 8.42
C THR A 42 -2.55 3.36 9.62
N ALA A 43 -2.47 2.84 10.82
CA ALA A 43 -2.85 3.56 12.04
C ALA A 43 -1.92 4.75 12.36
N ALA A 44 -0.62 4.65 12.08
CA ALA A 44 0.31 5.74 12.37
C ALA A 44 0.04 6.99 11.53
N PRO A 45 -0.15 6.91 10.20
CA PRO A 45 -0.59 8.05 9.39
C PRO A 45 -1.92 8.64 9.85
N ALA A 46 -2.90 7.80 10.21
CA ALA A 46 -4.19 8.27 10.71
C ALA A 46 -4.04 9.07 12.02
N ARG A 47 -3.22 8.59 12.95
CA ARG A 47 -2.92 9.32 14.19
C ARG A 47 -2.18 10.64 13.93
N LEU A 48 -1.25 10.64 12.97
CA LEU A 48 -0.48 11.83 12.62
C LEU A 48 -1.36 12.92 12.01
N LEU A 49 -2.30 12.55 11.15
CA LEU A 49 -3.25 13.49 10.55
C LEU A 49 -4.27 14.00 11.55
N GLY A 50 -4.65 13.18 12.54
CA GLY A 50 -5.53 13.59 13.63
C GLY A 50 -6.77 14.33 13.17
N SER A 51 -6.98 15.55 13.66
CA SER A 51 -8.16 16.37 13.36
C SER A 51 -8.27 16.79 11.88
N ALA A 52 -7.20 16.70 11.09
CA ALA A 52 -7.27 16.94 9.64
C ALA A 52 -8.14 15.91 8.92
N LEU A 53 -8.39 14.74 9.52
CA LEU A 53 -9.30 13.73 8.99
C LEU A 53 -10.79 14.08 9.17
N GLY A 54 -11.13 15.13 9.93
CA GLY A 54 -12.51 15.52 10.19
C GLY A 54 -13.30 14.41 10.87
N THR A 55 -14.49 14.08 10.32
CA THR A 55 -15.36 13.03 10.87
C THR A 55 -14.79 11.63 10.79
N LEU A 56 -13.82 11.39 9.90
CA LEU A 56 -13.15 10.09 9.75
C LEU A 56 -12.14 9.80 10.86
N GLN A 57 -11.74 10.80 11.65
CA GLN A 57 -10.77 10.64 12.74
C GLN A 57 -11.17 9.54 13.74
N ALA A 58 -12.47 9.37 13.97
CA ALA A 58 -12.99 8.40 14.94
C ALA A 58 -12.82 6.94 14.52
N SER A 59 -12.67 6.65 13.22
CA SER A 59 -12.70 5.29 12.69
C SER A 59 -11.51 4.92 11.80
N LEU A 60 -10.84 5.88 11.17
CA LEU A 60 -9.69 5.58 10.32
C LEU A 60 -8.49 5.03 11.10
N GLY A 61 -7.85 4.03 10.52
CA GLY A 61 -6.70 3.34 11.10
C GLY A 61 -7.05 2.36 12.23
N GLN A 62 -8.32 2.05 12.44
CA GLN A 62 -8.81 1.11 13.46
C GLN A 62 -9.98 0.29 12.91
N LEU A 63 -10.15 -0.91 13.48
CA LEU A 63 -11.31 -1.77 13.25
C LEU A 63 -12.27 -1.60 14.43
N LEU A 64 -13.35 -0.88 14.21
CA LEU A 64 -14.37 -0.60 15.23
C LEU A 64 -15.76 -0.92 14.70
N GLU A 65 -16.60 -1.51 15.53
CA GLU A 65 -18.02 -1.65 15.22
C GLU A 65 -18.67 -0.26 15.04
N GLY A 66 -19.45 -0.11 13.97
CA GLY A 66 -20.04 1.18 13.61
C GLY A 66 -19.10 2.18 12.93
N GLY A 67 -17.82 1.81 12.76
CA GLY A 67 -16.85 2.61 12.00
C GLY A 67 -17.05 2.51 10.49
N VAL A 68 -16.39 3.40 9.74
CA VAL A 68 -16.38 3.35 8.27
C VAL A 68 -15.68 2.09 7.80
N ALA A 69 -16.29 1.36 6.89
CA ALA A 69 -15.71 0.15 6.31
C ALA A 69 -14.75 0.48 5.15
N ASP A 70 -13.63 1.12 5.49
CA ASP A 70 -12.47 1.32 4.62
C ASP A 70 -11.44 0.26 4.98
N LEU A 71 -11.52 -0.90 4.30
CA LEU A 71 -10.82 -2.12 4.68
C LEU A 71 -10.03 -2.70 3.51
N CYS A 72 -8.92 -3.34 3.85
CA CYS A 72 -8.11 -4.09 2.90
C CYS A 72 -7.87 -5.50 3.44
N VAL A 73 -8.28 -6.51 2.67
CA VAL A 73 -8.04 -7.91 2.95
C VAL A 73 -6.81 -8.36 2.17
N VAL A 74 -5.85 -8.93 2.87
CA VAL A 74 -4.54 -9.25 2.33
C VAL A 74 -4.19 -10.71 2.58
N ASN A 75 -3.60 -11.36 1.58
CA ASN A 75 -2.92 -12.64 1.78
C ASN A 75 -1.42 -12.36 1.97
N PRO A 76 -0.88 -12.48 3.19
CA PRO A 76 0.52 -12.15 3.47
C PRO A 76 1.51 -13.17 2.91
N GLN A 77 1.06 -14.35 2.52
CA GLN A 77 1.90 -15.46 2.01
C GLN A 77 1.94 -15.51 0.48
N ALA A 78 1.10 -14.73 -0.21
CA ALA A 78 1.09 -14.70 -1.66
C ALA A 78 2.29 -13.91 -2.19
N ALA A 79 3.32 -14.63 -2.63
CA ALA A 79 4.44 -14.02 -3.34
C ALA A 79 4.05 -13.65 -4.78
N TRP A 80 4.63 -12.58 -5.29
CA TRP A 80 4.43 -12.13 -6.66
C TRP A 80 5.59 -11.28 -7.17
N THR A 81 5.81 -11.32 -8.47
CA THR A 81 6.86 -10.51 -9.12
C THR A 81 6.26 -9.21 -9.63
N VAL A 82 6.91 -8.11 -9.32
CA VAL A 82 6.52 -6.79 -9.82
C VAL A 82 6.84 -6.71 -11.31
N ALA A 83 5.82 -6.51 -12.12
CA ALA A 83 5.97 -6.21 -13.53
C ALA A 83 5.42 -4.79 -13.79
N ALA A 84 6.27 -3.88 -14.23
CA ALA A 84 5.89 -2.47 -14.41
C ALA A 84 4.65 -2.32 -15.32
N ASP A 85 4.58 -3.12 -16.38
CA ASP A 85 3.46 -3.06 -17.33
C ASP A 85 2.14 -3.58 -16.75
N ALA A 86 2.21 -4.45 -15.74
CA ALA A 86 1.04 -5.02 -15.06
C ALA A 86 0.48 -4.12 -13.94
N LEU A 87 1.17 -3.05 -13.57
CA LEU A 87 0.66 -2.09 -12.59
C LEU A 87 -0.58 -1.37 -13.13
N VAL A 88 -1.55 -1.10 -12.27
CA VAL A 88 -2.77 -0.33 -12.60
C VAL A 88 -2.43 1.13 -12.82
N SER A 89 -1.44 1.67 -12.08
CA SER A 89 -0.95 3.04 -12.23
C SER A 89 -0.61 3.38 -13.67
N GLN A 90 -0.95 4.57 -14.11
CA GLN A 90 -0.58 5.06 -15.44
C GLN A 90 0.95 5.20 -15.59
N GLY A 91 1.62 5.67 -14.55
CA GLY A 91 3.09 5.67 -14.50
C GLY A 91 3.64 4.26 -14.37
N LYS A 92 4.57 3.88 -15.26
CA LYS A 92 5.17 2.55 -15.30
C LYS A 92 6.62 2.52 -14.81
N CYS A 93 7.14 3.67 -14.35
CA CYS A 93 8.51 3.75 -13.87
C CYS A 93 8.58 3.36 -12.38
N THR A 94 8.94 2.12 -12.11
CA THR A 94 9.16 1.64 -10.74
C THR A 94 10.58 1.09 -10.57
N PRO A 95 11.30 1.43 -9.47
CA PRO A 95 12.60 0.84 -9.17
C PRO A 95 12.51 -0.63 -8.74
N PHE A 96 11.30 -1.13 -8.49
CA PHE A 96 11.05 -2.49 -8.01
C PHE A 96 10.69 -3.47 -9.13
N ASN A 97 10.81 -3.09 -10.41
CA ASN A 97 10.51 -3.99 -11.51
C ASN A 97 11.37 -5.25 -11.44
N GLY A 98 10.75 -6.43 -11.52
CA GLY A 98 11.41 -7.73 -11.35
C GLY A 98 11.62 -8.18 -9.90
N TYR A 99 11.30 -7.35 -8.91
CA TYR A 99 11.36 -7.76 -7.50
C TYR A 99 10.25 -8.75 -7.17
N GLU A 100 10.58 -9.79 -6.43
CA GLU A 100 9.61 -10.65 -5.79
C GLU A 100 9.21 -10.03 -4.45
N LEU A 101 7.93 -9.78 -4.29
CA LEU A 101 7.35 -9.19 -3.09
C LEU A 101 6.35 -10.14 -2.46
N PRO A 102 6.30 -10.21 -1.12
CA PRO A 102 5.25 -10.92 -0.40
C PRO A 102 3.98 -10.08 -0.35
N ALA A 103 2.91 -10.72 0.01
CA ALA A 103 1.60 -10.15 0.27
C ALA A 103 0.89 -9.58 -0.97
N ARG A 104 -0.34 -10.02 -1.15
CA ARG A 104 -1.24 -9.50 -2.18
C ARG A 104 -2.55 -9.07 -1.58
N VAL A 105 -3.04 -7.92 -2.02
CA VAL A 105 -4.40 -7.48 -1.73
C VAL A 105 -5.38 -8.40 -2.45
N GLN A 106 -6.36 -8.90 -1.71
CA GLN A 106 -7.45 -9.74 -2.23
C GLN A 106 -8.72 -8.93 -2.43
N LEU A 107 -9.01 -8.04 -1.49
CA LEU A 107 -10.21 -7.24 -1.50
C LEU A 107 -9.92 -5.86 -0.91
N THR A 108 -10.50 -4.83 -1.50
CA THR A 108 -10.52 -3.48 -0.93
C THR A 108 -11.96 -2.99 -0.85
N LEU A 109 -12.34 -2.55 0.33
CA LEU A 109 -13.62 -1.89 0.59
C LEU A 109 -13.39 -0.41 0.82
N VAL A 110 -14.23 0.42 0.22
CA VAL A 110 -14.29 1.85 0.46
C VAL A 110 -15.73 2.21 0.83
N ASN A 111 -15.91 2.72 2.02
CA ASN A 111 -17.22 3.03 2.58
C ASN A 111 -18.22 1.86 2.47
N GLY A 112 -17.74 0.64 2.72
CA GLY A 112 -18.51 -0.60 2.63
C GLY A 112 -18.73 -1.15 1.22
N HIS A 113 -18.31 -0.44 0.18
CA HIS A 113 -18.42 -0.91 -1.20
C HIS A 113 -17.14 -1.58 -1.67
N ILE A 114 -17.28 -2.67 -2.43
CA ILE A 114 -16.13 -3.35 -3.04
C ILE A 114 -15.54 -2.43 -4.12
N ALA A 115 -14.36 -1.89 -3.85
CA ALA A 115 -13.60 -1.07 -4.79
C ALA A 115 -12.64 -1.91 -5.65
N PHE A 116 -12.16 -3.02 -5.09
CA PHE A 116 -11.29 -3.96 -5.79
C PHE A 116 -11.49 -5.36 -5.22
N GLU A 117 -11.54 -6.35 -6.11
CA GLU A 117 -11.56 -7.77 -5.78
C GLU A 117 -10.66 -8.51 -6.77
N ARG A 118 -9.77 -9.33 -6.24
CA ARG A 118 -8.88 -10.17 -7.05
C ARG A 118 -9.60 -11.47 -7.42
N GLN A 119 -9.69 -11.72 -8.70
CA GLN A 119 -10.14 -12.98 -9.26
C GLN A 119 -9.02 -14.03 -9.25
#